data_7b29272bca2a12a004c3babc569d8bfb
#
_entry.id   7b29272bca2a12a004c3babc569d8bfb
#
_cell.length_a   1.000
_cell.length_b   1.000
_cell.length_c   1.000
_cell.angle_alpha   90.00
_cell.angle_beta   90.00
_cell.angle_gamma   90.00
#
_symmetry.space_group_name_H-M   'P 1'
#
loop_
_entity.id
_entity.type
_entity.pdbx_description
1 polymer ?
#
loop_
_entity_poly.entity_id
_entity_poly.type
_entity_poly.pdbx_seq_one_letter_code
_entity_poly.pdbx_strand_id
1 'polypeptide(L)'
;MAALDDLMASGGLADKVVRIDDNLMRLQWGSAFVIVGISGSAVVAIAPLFRAVPRGREPAFYRRLLEHNAYMGGIASFAIQSDGWVVLHAGRPLKGMDGQELATMIAGVGRFADQFDDQLIAEFYMDQPEATNQTDASHVSVPETD
;
A
#
# COMPACT_ATOMS: atom_id res chain seq x y z
N MET A 1 19.52 5.08 5.15
CA MET A 1 18.63 3.93 5.20
C MET A 1 19.26 2.65 4.74
N ALA A 2 20.43 2.33 5.31
CA ALA A 2 21.19 1.15 4.91
C ALA A 2 20.39 -0.14 5.07
N ALA A 3 19.63 -0.28 6.16
CA ALA A 3 18.88 -1.51 6.41
C ALA A 3 17.83 -1.79 5.33
N LEU A 4 17.07 -0.76 4.92
CA LEU A 4 16.08 -0.92 3.86
C LEU A 4 16.74 -1.16 2.51
N ASP A 5 17.82 -0.44 2.20
CA ASP A 5 18.60 -0.65 0.97
C ASP A 5 19.11 -2.09 0.89
N ASP A 6 19.65 -2.60 1.99
CA ASP A 6 20.19 -3.97 2.04
C ASP A 6 19.08 -5.01 1.84
N LEU A 7 17.93 -4.80 2.46
CA LEU A 7 16.78 -5.69 2.31
C LEU A 7 16.25 -5.69 0.88
N MET A 8 16.16 -4.52 0.26
CA MET A 8 15.73 -4.41 -1.14
C MET A 8 16.69 -5.14 -2.06
N ALA A 9 17.99 -4.95 -1.86
CA ALA A 9 18.99 -5.62 -2.66
C ALA A 9 18.94 -7.13 -2.50
N SER A 10 18.87 -7.63 -1.25
CA SER A 10 18.84 -9.06 -0.99
C SER A 10 17.54 -9.72 -1.45
N GLY A 11 16.46 -8.96 -1.55
CA GLY A 11 15.17 -9.44 -2.09
C GLY A 11 15.07 -9.37 -3.61
N GLY A 12 16.11 -8.87 -4.29
CA GLY A 12 16.11 -8.75 -5.74
C GLY A 12 15.34 -7.55 -6.27
N LEU A 13 15.14 -6.53 -5.45
CA LEU A 13 14.28 -5.39 -5.80
C LEU A 13 15.03 -4.10 -6.06
N ALA A 14 16.35 -4.08 -5.89
CA ALA A 14 17.14 -2.84 -5.92
C ALA A 14 16.99 -2.07 -7.24
N ASP A 15 16.85 -2.77 -8.35
CA ASP A 15 16.74 -2.16 -9.68
C ASP A 15 15.31 -1.71 -10.02
N LYS A 16 14.34 -2.06 -9.16
CA LYS A 16 12.92 -1.72 -9.37
C LYS A 16 12.46 -0.55 -8.51
N VAL A 17 13.31 -0.08 -7.64
CA VAL A 17 12.97 0.87 -6.59
C VAL A 17 13.40 2.27 -7.00
N VAL A 18 12.53 3.24 -6.75
CA VAL A 18 12.84 4.67 -6.84
C VAL A 18 12.81 5.24 -5.43
N ARG A 19 13.93 5.84 -5.01
CA ARG A 19 14.01 6.49 -3.70
C ARG A 19 13.22 7.79 -3.73
N ILE A 20 12.30 7.94 -2.76
CA ILE A 20 11.54 9.19 -2.59
C ILE A 20 12.29 10.10 -1.62
N ASP A 21 12.68 9.56 -0.47
CA ASP A 21 13.53 10.24 0.52
C ASP A 21 14.31 9.19 1.31
N ASP A 22 14.97 9.60 2.38
CA ASP A 22 15.82 8.70 3.16
C ASP A 22 15.08 7.52 3.76
N ASN A 23 13.77 7.67 4.00
CA ASN A 23 12.96 6.67 4.68
C ASN A 23 11.89 6.04 3.80
N LEU A 24 11.75 6.47 2.55
CA LEU A 24 10.68 6.05 1.66
C LEU A 24 11.23 5.64 0.30
N MET A 25 10.73 4.53 -0.20
CA MET A 25 11.02 4.05 -1.54
C MET A 25 9.72 3.71 -2.23
N ARG A 26 9.73 3.75 -3.56
CA ARG A 26 8.54 3.45 -4.35
C ARG A 26 8.93 2.45 -5.45
N LEU A 27 8.02 1.51 -5.71
CA LEU A 27 8.16 0.63 -6.86
C LEU A 27 6.81 0.42 -7.55
N GLN A 28 6.87 0.23 -8.86
CA GLN A 28 5.69 -0.01 -9.68
C GLN A 28 5.30 -1.49 -9.58
N TRP A 29 4.00 -1.74 -9.49
CA TRP A 29 3.46 -3.11 -9.47
C TRP A 29 2.18 -3.12 -10.30
N GLY A 30 2.25 -3.61 -11.53
CA GLY A 30 1.10 -3.56 -12.43
C GLY A 30 0.62 -2.13 -12.65
N SER A 31 -0.66 -1.90 -12.46
CA SER A 31 -1.27 -0.56 -12.53
C SER A 31 -1.11 0.24 -11.25
N ALA A 32 -0.66 -0.40 -10.16
CA ALA A 32 -0.49 0.21 -8.86
C ALA A 32 0.99 0.51 -8.60
N PHE A 33 1.25 1.26 -7.54
CA PHE A 33 2.61 1.35 -7.01
C PHE A 33 2.59 1.15 -5.50
N VAL A 34 3.72 0.74 -4.96
CA VAL A 34 3.87 0.44 -3.54
C VAL A 34 4.93 1.37 -2.96
N ILE A 35 4.58 2.04 -1.87
CA ILE A 35 5.51 2.85 -1.10
C ILE A 35 5.97 2.00 0.08
N VAL A 36 7.28 1.91 0.27
CA VAL A 36 7.88 1.13 1.35
C VAL A 36 8.71 2.06 2.22
N GLY A 37 8.53 1.93 3.52
CA GLY A 37 9.28 2.75 4.47
C GLY A 37 9.44 2.07 5.81
N ILE A 38 10.28 2.67 6.64
CA ILE A 38 10.44 2.25 8.04
C ILE A 38 9.65 3.23 8.91
N SER A 39 8.81 2.68 9.77
CA SER A 39 8.01 3.44 10.72
C SER A 39 8.27 2.84 12.10
N GLY A 40 9.03 3.57 12.93
CA GLY A 40 9.47 3.04 14.21
C GLY A 40 10.30 1.77 14.04
N SER A 41 9.83 0.66 14.58
CA SER A 41 10.50 -0.64 14.49
C SER A 41 9.91 -1.55 13.41
N ALA A 42 9.03 -1.01 12.55
CA ALA A 42 8.34 -1.79 11.53
C ALA A 42 8.75 -1.35 10.13
N VAL A 43 8.75 -2.30 9.19
CA VAL A 43 8.75 -2.00 7.77
C VAL A 43 7.30 -2.02 7.30
N VAL A 44 6.88 -1.00 6.57
CA VAL A 44 5.51 -0.83 6.10
C VAL A 44 5.50 -0.72 4.58
N ALA A 45 4.59 -1.42 3.93
CA ALA A 45 4.35 -1.31 2.49
C ALA A 45 2.92 -0.82 2.29
N ILE A 46 2.75 0.22 1.50
CA ILE A 46 1.46 0.87 1.28
C ILE A 46 1.23 1.05 -0.21
N ALA A 47 0.08 0.58 -0.70
CA ALA A 47 -0.40 0.87 -2.04
C ALA A 47 -1.56 1.87 -1.92
N PRO A 48 -1.37 3.15 -2.27
CA PRO A 48 -2.47 4.11 -2.27
C PRO A 48 -3.39 3.83 -3.47
N LEU A 49 -4.69 3.79 -3.22
CA LEU A 49 -5.67 3.43 -4.23
C LEU A 49 -6.61 4.59 -4.58
N PHE A 50 -7.23 5.21 -3.57
CA PHE A 50 -8.22 6.26 -3.82
C PHE A 50 -7.97 7.44 -2.91
N ARG A 51 -8.19 8.65 -3.46
CA ARG A 51 -7.96 9.90 -2.72
C ARG A 51 -8.99 10.15 -1.64
N ALA A 52 -10.18 9.53 -1.77
CA ALA A 52 -11.27 9.71 -0.83
C ALA A 52 -12.19 8.50 -0.87
N VAL A 53 -12.99 8.31 0.17
CA VAL A 53 -14.08 7.34 0.16
C VAL A 53 -15.17 7.79 -0.83
N PRO A 54 -15.91 6.85 -1.45
CA PRO A 54 -16.96 7.24 -2.40
C PRO A 54 -18.13 7.90 -1.68
N ARG A 55 -18.45 9.12 -2.11
CA ARG A 55 -19.54 9.89 -1.51
C ARG A 55 -20.89 9.20 -1.74
N GLY A 56 -21.69 9.09 -0.68
CA GLY A 56 -23.03 8.54 -0.76
C GLY A 56 -23.12 7.03 -0.69
N ARG A 57 -21.99 6.34 -0.59
CA ARG A 57 -21.94 4.87 -0.55
C ARG A 57 -21.08 4.36 0.59
N GLU A 58 -20.80 5.19 1.57
CA GLU A 58 -19.83 4.89 2.60
C GLU A 58 -20.09 3.59 3.35
N PRO A 59 -21.32 3.28 3.84
CA PRO A 59 -21.50 2.03 4.57
C PRO A 59 -21.24 0.78 3.74
N ALA A 60 -21.68 0.75 2.49
CA ALA A 60 -21.46 -0.38 1.60
C ALA A 60 -19.99 -0.52 1.25
N PHE A 61 -19.29 0.60 1.06
CA PHE A 61 -17.87 0.61 0.78
C PHE A 61 -17.06 0.04 1.94
N TYR A 62 -17.34 0.51 3.17
CA TYR A 62 -16.63 0.02 4.35
C TYR A 62 -16.85 -1.48 4.55
N ARG A 63 -18.06 -1.95 4.32
CA ARG A 63 -18.36 -3.38 4.41
C ARG A 63 -17.54 -4.16 3.37
N ARG A 64 -17.47 -3.67 2.14
CA ARG A 64 -16.71 -4.35 1.09
C ARG A 64 -15.22 -4.42 1.43
N LEU A 65 -14.65 -3.34 1.96
CA LEU A 65 -13.25 -3.34 2.38
C LEU A 65 -13.00 -4.38 3.48
N LEU A 66 -13.90 -4.48 4.45
CA LEU A 66 -13.76 -5.46 5.54
C LEU A 66 -13.90 -6.90 5.02
N GLU A 67 -14.78 -7.12 4.05
CA GLU A 67 -14.91 -8.43 3.41
C GLU A 67 -13.63 -8.80 2.66
N HIS A 68 -13.04 -7.85 1.94
CA HIS A 68 -11.75 -8.06 1.27
C HIS A 68 -10.64 -8.33 2.28
N ASN A 69 -10.63 -7.63 3.40
CA ASN A 69 -9.65 -7.88 4.46
C ASN A 69 -9.74 -9.31 4.97
N ALA A 70 -10.94 -9.83 5.16
CA ALA A 70 -11.13 -11.22 5.57
C ALA A 70 -10.57 -12.18 4.52
N TYR A 71 -10.80 -11.89 3.25
CA TYR A 71 -10.30 -12.70 2.14
C TYR A 71 -8.76 -12.73 2.12
N MET A 72 -8.12 -11.60 2.39
CA MET A 72 -6.65 -11.51 2.35
C MET A 72 -5.96 -12.21 3.52
N GLY A 73 -6.69 -12.50 4.60
CA GLY A 73 -6.19 -13.37 5.66
C GLY A 73 -4.94 -12.89 6.38
N GLY A 74 -4.78 -11.56 6.52
CA GLY A 74 -3.62 -11.00 7.22
C GLY A 74 -2.42 -10.71 6.32
N ILE A 75 -2.46 -11.06 5.04
CA ILE A 75 -1.37 -10.74 4.10
C ILE A 75 -1.28 -9.23 3.90
N ALA A 76 -2.43 -8.60 3.70
CA ALA A 76 -2.56 -7.14 3.59
C ALA A 76 -3.94 -6.75 4.07
N SER A 77 -4.18 -5.48 4.27
CA SER A 77 -5.50 -4.99 4.66
C SER A 77 -5.74 -3.59 4.12
N PHE A 78 -7.01 -3.29 3.85
CA PHE A 78 -7.43 -1.93 3.53
C PHE A 78 -7.45 -1.08 4.78
N ALA A 79 -7.10 0.19 4.61
CA ALA A 79 -7.16 1.19 5.64
C ALA A 79 -7.55 2.54 5.03
N ILE A 80 -8.09 3.41 5.86
CA ILE A 80 -8.39 4.79 5.49
C ILE A 80 -7.49 5.65 6.38
N GLN A 81 -6.60 6.41 5.74
CA GLN A 81 -5.69 7.28 6.47
C GLN A 81 -6.42 8.54 6.94
N SER A 82 -5.82 9.23 7.89
CA SER A 82 -6.44 10.44 8.47
C SER A 82 -6.65 11.56 7.44
N ASP A 83 -5.90 11.55 6.35
CA ASP A 83 -6.05 12.50 5.25
C ASP A 83 -7.14 12.08 4.24
N GLY A 84 -7.78 10.94 4.46
CA GLY A 84 -8.86 10.45 3.60
C GLY A 84 -8.44 9.43 2.55
N TRP A 85 -7.15 9.24 2.33
CA TRP A 85 -6.70 8.25 1.34
C TRP A 85 -7.10 6.84 1.76
N VAL A 86 -7.61 6.10 0.79
CA VAL A 86 -7.88 4.66 0.93
C VAL A 86 -6.66 3.93 0.41
N VAL A 87 -6.07 3.11 1.26
CA VAL A 87 -4.82 2.42 0.96
C VAL A 87 -4.95 0.94 1.26
N LEU A 88 -4.11 0.15 0.61
CA LEU A 88 -3.86 -1.24 0.99
C LEU A 88 -2.47 -1.30 1.61
N HIS A 89 -2.32 -1.95 2.75
CA HIS A 89 -1.05 -1.93 3.44
C HIS A 89 -0.74 -3.24 4.15
N ALA A 90 0.54 -3.41 4.47
CA ALA A 90 1.04 -4.46 5.34
C ALA A 90 2.22 -3.93 6.12
N GLY A 91 2.45 -4.47 7.31
CA GLY A 91 3.59 -4.10 8.13
C GLY A 91 4.15 -5.33 8.83
N ARG A 92 5.44 -5.34 9.03
CA ARG A 92 6.14 -6.42 9.74
C ARG A 92 7.27 -5.81 10.56
N PRO A 93 7.66 -6.47 11.66
CA PRO A 93 8.83 -5.99 12.41
C PRO A 93 10.08 -5.99 11.55
N LEU A 94 10.87 -4.92 11.66
CA LEU A 94 12.15 -4.83 10.96
C LEU A 94 13.14 -5.88 11.50
N LYS A 95 13.15 -6.08 12.81
CA LYS A 95 14.06 -7.03 13.44
C LYS A 95 13.78 -8.45 12.95
N GLY A 96 14.80 -9.08 12.40
CA GLY A 96 14.69 -10.43 11.87
C GLY A 96 14.14 -10.55 10.46
N MET A 97 13.78 -9.43 9.83
CA MET A 97 13.30 -9.45 8.45
C MET A 97 14.47 -9.68 7.49
N ASP A 98 14.28 -10.60 6.54
CA ASP A 98 15.22 -10.78 5.44
C ASP A 98 14.63 -10.21 4.14
N GLY A 99 15.46 -10.19 3.08
CA GLY A 99 15.04 -9.64 1.79
C GLY A 99 13.92 -10.44 1.13
N GLN A 100 13.88 -11.75 1.33
CA GLN A 100 12.81 -12.60 0.80
C GLN A 100 11.47 -12.26 1.45
N GLU A 101 11.47 -12.06 2.76
CA GLU A 101 10.25 -11.69 3.48
C GLU A 101 9.74 -10.33 3.04
N LEU A 102 10.65 -9.36 2.85
CA LEU A 102 10.29 -8.03 2.34
C LEU A 102 9.69 -8.15 0.94
N ALA A 103 10.34 -8.89 0.05
CA ALA A 103 9.84 -9.07 -1.32
C ALA A 103 8.47 -9.73 -1.33
N THR A 104 8.24 -10.72 -0.47
CA THR A 104 6.94 -11.39 -0.35
C THR A 104 5.86 -10.44 0.14
N MET A 105 6.18 -9.60 1.13
CA MET A 105 5.25 -8.61 1.66
C MET A 105 4.86 -7.58 0.58
N ILE A 106 5.83 -7.06 -0.12
CA ILE A 106 5.59 -6.08 -1.20
C ILE A 106 4.75 -6.71 -2.31
N ALA A 107 5.09 -7.93 -2.71
CA ALA A 107 4.33 -8.64 -3.74
C ALA A 107 2.88 -8.88 -3.32
N GLY A 108 2.65 -9.21 -2.05
CA GLY A 108 1.29 -9.40 -1.53
C GLY A 108 0.47 -8.13 -1.63
N VAL A 109 1.02 -7.01 -1.17
CA VAL A 109 0.35 -5.71 -1.25
C VAL A 109 0.09 -5.32 -2.70
N GLY A 110 1.10 -5.44 -3.56
CA GLY A 110 0.99 -5.05 -4.96
C GLY A 110 -0.04 -5.88 -5.73
N ARG A 111 -0.04 -7.20 -5.53
CA ARG A 111 -0.98 -8.08 -6.22
C ARG A 111 -2.43 -7.83 -5.80
N PHE A 112 -2.68 -7.68 -4.50
CA PHE A 112 -4.04 -7.41 -4.03
C PHE A 112 -4.50 -6.02 -4.46
N ALA A 113 -3.61 -5.02 -4.47
CA ALA A 113 -3.95 -3.69 -4.99
C ALA A 113 -4.38 -3.78 -6.45
N ASP A 114 -3.62 -4.49 -7.27
CA ASP A 114 -3.93 -4.67 -8.69
C ASP A 114 -5.21 -5.48 -8.90
N GLN A 115 -5.49 -6.44 -8.02
CA GLN A 115 -6.70 -7.26 -8.08
C GLN A 115 -7.95 -6.47 -7.73
N PHE A 116 -7.89 -5.63 -6.70
CA PHE A 116 -9.09 -5.00 -6.13
C PHE A 116 -9.37 -3.60 -6.65
N ASP A 117 -8.38 -2.88 -7.22
CA ASP A 117 -8.59 -1.49 -7.64
C ASP A 117 -9.70 -1.40 -8.69
N ASP A 118 -9.65 -2.20 -9.75
CA ASP A 118 -10.64 -2.17 -10.81
C ASP A 118 -12.02 -2.58 -10.30
N GLN A 119 -12.09 -3.57 -9.42
CA GLN A 119 -13.35 -4.02 -8.84
C GLN A 119 -14.01 -2.91 -8.02
N LEU A 120 -13.23 -2.23 -7.20
CA LEU A 120 -13.74 -1.15 -6.36
C LEU A 120 -14.11 0.08 -7.19
N ILE A 121 -13.35 0.39 -8.22
CA ILE A 121 -13.68 1.47 -9.14
C ILE A 121 -15.03 1.19 -9.82
N ALA A 122 -15.20 -0.01 -10.35
CA ALA A 122 -16.43 -0.39 -11.03
C ALA A 122 -17.64 -0.35 -10.10
N GLU A 123 -17.47 -0.74 -8.86
CA GLU A 123 -18.57 -0.82 -7.90
C GLU A 123 -18.90 0.54 -7.25
N PHE A 124 -17.91 1.39 -6.99
CA PHE A 124 -18.10 2.56 -6.12
C PHE A 124 -17.68 3.90 -6.72
N TYR A 125 -16.84 3.93 -7.76
CA TYR A 125 -16.20 5.19 -8.20
C TYR A 125 -16.51 5.59 -9.64
N MET A 126 -17.42 4.91 -10.32
CA MET A 126 -17.68 5.20 -11.74
C MET A 126 -18.19 6.63 -11.97
N ASP A 127 -18.88 7.20 -10.99
CA ASP A 127 -19.37 8.57 -11.03
C ASP A 127 -18.45 9.57 -10.29
N GLN A 128 -17.30 9.10 -9.80
CA GLN A 128 -16.35 9.91 -9.03
C GLN A 128 -14.91 9.61 -9.49
N PRO A 129 -14.61 9.76 -10.79
CA PRO A 129 -13.29 9.35 -11.30
C PRO A 129 -12.13 10.15 -10.73
N GLU A 130 -12.36 11.37 -10.24
CA GLU A 130 -11.33 12.19 -9.63
C GLU A 130 -10.75 11.57 -8.37
N ALA A 131 -11.51 10.74 -7.67
CA ALA A 131 -11.04 10.07 -6.46
C ALA A 131 -10.10 8.91 -6.77
N THR A 132 -10.05 8.43 -8.01
CA THR A 132 -9.22 7.29 -8.41
C THR A 132 -7.87 7.70 -8.99
N ASN A 133 -7.57 9.01 -9.03
CA ASN A 133 -6.31 9.50 -9.59
C ASN A 133 -5.18 9.31 -8.59
N GLN A 134 -4.27 8.40 -8.89
CA GLN A 134 -3.15 8.04 -8.02
C GLN A 134 -1.92 8.91 -8.25
N THR A 135 -1.92 9.83 -9.21
CA THR A 135 -0.73 10.64 -9.53
C THR A 135 -0.30 11.52 -8.36
N ASP A 136 -1.23 11.89 -7.47
CA ASP A 136 -0.94 12.70 -6.30
C ASP A 136 -0.58 11.86 -5.06
N ALA A 137 -0.45 10.55 -5.22
CA ALA A 137 -0.21 9.65 -4.09
C ALA A 137 1.17 9.81 -3.45
N SER A 138 2.06 10.60 -4.05
CA SER A 138 3.34 10.95 -3.44
C SER A 138 3.21 11.66 -2.10
N HIS A 139 2.02 12.20 -1.81
CA HIS A 139 1.74 12.83 -0.51
C HIS A 139 1.31 11.82 0.56
N VAL A 140 1.04 10.58 0.17
CA VAL A 140 0.73 9.52 1.14
C VAL A 140 2.01 9.19 1.89
N SER A 141 1.95 9.22 3.20
CA SER A 141 3.10 8.99 4.06
C SER A 141 2.95 7.70 4.84
N VAL A 142 4.10 7.13 5.20
CA VAL A 142 4.14 6.01 6.14
C VAL A 142 3.79 6.56 7.52
N PRO A 143 2.84 5.94 8.25
CA PRO A 143 2.48 6.41 9.58
C PRO A 143 3.67 6.36 10.53
N GLU A 144 3.81 7.38 11.36
CA GLU A 144 4.80 7.38 12.42
C GLU A 144 4.25 6.58 13.59
N THR A 145 5.05 5.65 14.08
CA THR A 145 4.73 4.89 15.29
C THR A 145 5.91 4.99 16.25
N ASP A 146 5.61 5.14 17.50
CA ASP A 146 6.63 5.20 18.55
C ASP A 146 7.22 3.84 18.88
#